data_d4e0e5c3adcd0b727d163e42a7549b7f
#
_entry.id   d4e0e5c3adcd0b727d163e42a7549b7f
#
_cell.length_a   1.000
_cell.length_b   1.000
_cell.length_c   1.000
_cell.angle_alpha   90.00
_cell.angle_beta   90.00
_cell.angle_gamma   90.00
#
_symmetry.space_group_name_H-M   'P 1'
#
loop_
_entity.id
_entity.type
_entity.pdbx_description
1 polymer ?
#
loop_
_entity_poly.entity_id
_entity_poly.type
_entity_poly.pdbx_seq_one_letter_code
_entity_poly.pdbx_strand_id
1 'polypeptide(L)'
;MTFRKALAWSLYGQFISYAVFFGGSVLIARLLTPHEMGVFAIAMATIGVLSTFVAFDIGTYVVRATDLHPSTVDAAFTVNGLLSCMISAAIYLLSMVEGAYLDSPDVSKVLAVLALSPLIGMFEFRPGTMLRREMNFRLISLIGIAKTFVGTPIAVALAMNGYSFMSLAYSNIAAAVFGVVCTNIAAHRHASLRLSLHEGRRMVVFGVHMLSIGGMAGIAARVSEIFLGHMLGLAALGLYSRASSIASILFENVYGAITRVVFVRLSEEFRTKGTVRDVFLTSFEMILALMWPAQMGLAVLSGPAIYLLYGERWLDAALPLSLLMVAQSVVLCFGMNWELFVIRHETARQVRFEAVRAIVGVLTFAFGCLFSIAAAAVGRIAEAAFGFALYQPHMSQMAETRPGEFLRIFMNSAGLTSAAVLPSLVLMIATGWSPRTSPSLIAGAILLGIVLWLAVLALQRHPLLAEVRAVARKARPRRMRQAAAER
;
A
#
# COMPACT_ATOMS: atom_id res chain seq x y z
N MET A 1 -23.33 -15.99 -5.64
CA MET A 1 -23.33 -14.52 -5.53
C MET A 1 -22.96 -13.93 -6.88
N THR A 2 -23.60 -12.83 -7.36
CA THR A 2 -23.13 -12.22 -8.62
C THR A 2 -21.78 -11.54 -8.41
N PHE A 3 -20.87 -11.63 -9.39
CA PHE A 3 -19.53 -11.03 -9.36
C PHE A 3 -19.53 -9.55 -8.89
N ARG A 4 -20.51 -8.75 -9.36
CA ARG A 4 -20.69 -7.35 -8.94
C ARG A 4 -20.95 -7.20 -7.43
N LYS A 5 -21.75 -8.07 -6.83
CA LYS A 5 -22.02 -8.04 -5.38
C LYS A 5 -20.78 -8.46 -4.57
N ALA A 6 -20.03 -9.45 -5.03
CA ALA A 6 -18.79 -9.88 -4.39
C ALA A 6 -17.74 -8.77 -4.39
N LEU A 7 -17.58 -8.08 -5.54
CA LEU A 7 -16.65 -6.94 -5.68
C LEU A 7 -17.07 -5.76 -4.77
N ALA A 8 -18.37 -5.42 -4.75
CA ALA A 8 -18.88 -4.34 -3.90
C ALA A 8 -18.62 -4.62 -2.41
N TRP A 9 -18.84 -5.87 -1.95
CA TRP A 9 -18.54 -6.27 -0.58
C TRP A 9 -17.06 -6.22 -0.25
N SER A 10 -16.20 -6.65 -1.18
CA SER A 10 -14.75 -6.56 -1.00
C SER A 10 -14.27 -5.12 -0.87
N LEU A 11 -14.73 -4.22 -1.72
CA LEU A 11 -14.37 -2.79 -1.67
C LEU A 11 -14.91 -2.10 -0.40
N TYR A 12 -16.16 -2.37 -0.03
CA TYR A 12 -16.77 -1.82 1.18
C TYR A 12 -16.05 -2.29 2.44
N GLY A 13 -15.77 -3.59 2.51
CA GLY A 13 -15.02 -4.18 3.63
C GLY A 13 -13.61 -3.62 3.73
N GLN A 14 -12.93 -3.44 2.60
CA GLN A 14 -11.60 -2.85 2.55
C GLN A 14 -11.63 -1.40 3.06
N PHE A 15 -12.59 -0.59 2.60
CA PHE A 15 -12.71 0.81 3.03
C PHE A 15 -12.96 0.95 4.54
N ILE A 16 -13.88 0.14 5.10
CA ILE A 16 -14.14 0.15 6.56
C ILE A 16 -12.90 -0.28 7.34
N SER A 17 -12.24 -1.37 6.91
CA SER A 17 -11.01 -1.83 7.57
C SER A 17 -9.93 -0.76 7.57
N TYR A 18 -9.75 -0.05 6.45
CA TYR A 18 -8.80 1.05 6.37
C TYR A 18 -9.19 2.23 7.27
N ALA A 19 -10.46 2.60 7.33
CA ALA A 19 -10.91 3.70 8.18
C ALA A 19 -10.64 3.40 9.67
N VAL A 20 -10.95 2.18 10.12
CA VAL A 20 -10.68 1.74 11.50
C VAL A 20 -9.19 1.62 11.76
N PHE A 21 -8.42 1.02 10.85
CA PHE A 21 -6.97 0.90 10.96
C PHE A 21 -6.30 2.27 11.02
N PHE A 22 -6.70 3.20 10.14
CA PHE A 22 -6.15 4.56 10.12
C PHE A 22 -6.49 5.32 11.39
N GLY A 23 -7.75 5.30 11.83
CA GLY A 23 -8.17 5.92 13.10
C GLY A 23 -7.43 5.34 14.30
N GLY A 24 -7.28 4.03 14.36
CA GLY A 24 -6.48 3.35 15.38
C GLY A 24 -5.00 3.72 15.32
N SER A 25 -4.44 3.80 14.11
CA SER A 25 -3.05 4.23 13.89
C SER A 25 -2.80 5.66 14.40
N VAL A 26 -3.76 6.57 14.20
CA VAL A 26 -3.71 7.94 14.74
C VAL A 26 -3.74 7.92 16.27
N LEU A 27 -4.65 7.18 16.87
CA LEU A 27 -4.75 7.06 18.34
C LEU A 27 -3.47 6.48 18.95
N ILE A 28 -2.95 5.40 18.38
CA ILE A 28 -1.72 4.75 18.82
C ILE A 28 -0.52 5.71 18.70
N ALA A 29 -0.40 6.45 17.60
CA ALA A 29 0.69 7.42 17.44
C ALA A 29 0.62 8.58 18.44
N ARG A 30 -0.55 8.93 18.97
CA ARG A 30 -0.68 9.91 20.06
C ARG A 30 -0.30 9.36 21.43
N LEU A 31 -0.41 8.04 21.62
CA LEU A 31 -0.07 7.36 22.87
C LEU A 31 1.42 6.98 22.93
N LEU A 32 1.98 6.54 21.81
CA LEU A 32 3.36 6.08 21.70
C LEU A 32 4.30 7.16 21.21
N THR A 33 5.58 7.02 21.54
CA THR A 33 6.66 7.87 21.07
C THR A 33 7.19 7.40 19.70
N PRO A 34 7.91 8.26 18.93
CA PRO A 34 8.59 7.84 17.72
C PRO A 34 9.54 6.66 17.90
N HIS A 35 10.26 6.60 19.04
CA HIS A 35 11.15 5.49 19.36
C HIS A 35 10.40 4.17 19.52
N GLU A 36 9.32 4.15 20.30
CA GLU A 36 8.50 2.95 20.51
C GLU A 36 7.87 2.42 19.21
N MET A 37 7.43 3.34 18.35
CA MET A 37 6.95 2.99 17.01
C MET A 37 8.06 2.47 16.12
N GLY A 38 9.28 2.98 16.25
CA GLY A 38 10.46 2.51 15.55
C GLY A 38 10.87 1.09 15.94
N VAL A 39 10.79 0.75 17.25
CA VAL A 39 11.00 -0.61 17.74
C VAL A 39 10.07 -1.61 17.06
N PHE A 40 8.79 -1.27 16.97
CA PHE A 40 7.83 -2.12 16.26
C PHE A 40 8.06 -2.14 14.75
N ALA A 41 8.41 -0.99 14.14
CA ALA A 41 8.62 -0.88 12.71
C ALA A 41 9.81 -1.74 12.22
N ILE A 42 10.93 -1.74 12.95
CA ILE A 42 12.09 -2.57 12.57
C ILE A 42 11.79 -4.06 12.72
N ALA A 43 11.08 -4.46 13.77
CA ALA A 43 10.65 -5.85 13.94
C ALA A 43 9.73 -6.29 12.79
N MET A 44 8.79 -5.44 12.38
CA MET A 44 7.92 -5.70 11.21
C MET A 44 8.67 -5.70 9.89
N ALA A 45 9.70 -4.87 9.73
CA ALA A 45 10.55 -4.90 8.54
C ALA A 45 11.34 -6.20 8.44
N THR A 46 11.96 -6.64 9.54
CA THR A 46 12.68 -7.92 9.64
C THR A 46 11.76 -9.11 9.31
N ILE A 47 10.58 -9.17 9.95
CA ILE A 47 9.57 -10.19 9.66
C ILE A 47 9.12 -10.10 8.20
N GLY A 48 8.95 -8.90 7.66
CA GLY A 48 8.55 -8.67 6.28
C GLY A 48 9.55 -9.23 5.26
N VAL A 49 10.85 -9.08 5.50
CA VAL A 49 11.91 -9.71 4.68
C VAL A 49 11.76 -11.23 4.71
N LEU A 50 11.71 -11.82 5.91
CA LEU A 50 11.60 -13.27 6.07
C LEU A 50 10.30 -13.81 5.46
N SER A 51 9.18 -13.13 5.69
CA SER A 51 7.89 -13.53 5.16
C SER A 51 7.83 -13.47 3.64
N THR A 52 8.62 -12.59 3.01
CA THR A 52 8.71 -12.55 1.54
C THR A 52 9.34 -13.83 1.00
N PHE A 53 10.38 -14.36 1.65
CA PHE A 53 10.99 -15.64 1.23
C PHE A 53 10.04 -16.83 1.36
N VAL A 54 8.94 -16.69 2.06
CA VAL A 54 7.96 -17.75 2.31
C VAL A 54 6.59 -17.43 1.70
N ALA A 55 6.42 -16.22 1.18
CA ALA A 55 5.24 -15.89 0.36
C ALA A 55 5.23 -16.69 -0.96
N PHE A 56 5.46 -18.01 -0.84
CA PHE A 56 5.39 -18.99 -1.94
C PHE A 56 4.00 -19.05 -2.59
N ASP A 57 3.07 -18.23 -2.11
CA ASP A 57 1.67 -18.19 -2.52
C ASP A 57 1.09 -19.58 -2.86
N ILE A 58 1.40 -20.57 -1.99
CA ILE A 58 0.91 -21.95 -2.11
C ILE A 58 -0.62 -21.94 -2.18
N GLY A 59 -1.25 -20.95 -1.56
CA GLY A 59 -2.70 -20.74 -1.67
C GLY A 59 -3.16 -20.56 -3.12
N THR A 60 -2.45 -19.80 -3.92
CA THR A 60 -2.76 -19.62 -5.35
C THR A 60 -2.58 -20.92 -6.14
N TYR A 61 -1.62 -21.76 -5.79
CA TYR A 61 -1.49 -23.10 -6.40
C TYR A 61 -2.78 -23.92 -6.21
N VAL A 62 -3.31 -23.97 -4.98
CA VAL A 62 -4.56 -24.67 -4.66
C VAL A 62 -5.77 -24.05 -5.36
N VAL A 63 -5.85 -22.73 -5.40
CA VAL A 63 -6.97 -22.00 -6.05
C VAL A 63 -7.00 -22.24 -7.56
N ARG A 64 -5.83 -22.35 -8.21
CA ARG A 64 -5.70 -22.55 -9.68
C ARG A 64 -5.87 -23.99 -10.13
N ALA A 65 -5.72 -24.99 -9.24
CA ALA A 65 -5.82 -26.39 -9.60
C ALA A 65 -7.22 -26.69 -10.19
N THR A 66 -7.26 -27.24 -11.42
CA THR A 66 -8.50 -27.66 -12.10
C THR A 66 -9.14 -28.83 -11.35
N ASP A 67 -8.36 -29.85 -11.07
CA ASP A 67 -8.78 -31.03 -10.31
C ASP A 67 -8.13 -30.98 -8.91
N LEU A 68 -8.97 -30.77 -7.90
CA LEU A 68 -8.50 -30.65 -6.53
C LEU A 68 -8.69 -31.98 -5.79
N HIS A 69 -7.61 -32.77 -5.73
CA HIS A 69 -7.59 -33.93 -4.85
C HIS A 69 -7.43 -33.51 -3.37
N PRO A 70 -8.07 -34.20 -2.43
CA PRO A 70 -7.86 -33.94 -1.00
C PRO A 70 -6.39 -33.99 -0.59
N SER A 71 -5.60 -34.90 -1.18
CA SER A 71 -4.15 -35.04 -0.95
C SER A 71 -3.36 -33.80 -1.36
N THR A 72 -3.78 -33.07 -2.41
CA THR A 72 -3.16 -31.82 -2.85
C THR A 72 -3.36 -30.71 -1.81
N VAL A 73 -4.55 -30.62 -1.22
CA VAL A 73 -4.84 -29.65 -0.15
C VAL A 73 -4.06 -29.97 1.13
N ASP A 74 -3.99 -31.29 1.46
CA ASP A 74 -3.24 -31.76 2.62
C ASP A 74 -1.73 -31.51 2.45
N ALA A 75 -1.20 -31.71 1.24
CA ALA A 75 0.19 -31.39 0.91
C ALA A 75 0.47 -29.86 0.98
N ALA A 76 -0.43 -29.03 0.46
CA ALA A 76 -0.32 -27.58 0.53
C ALA A 76 -0.31 -27.10 1.99
N PHE A 77 -1.16 -27.67 2.85
CA PHE A 77 -1.18 -27.38 4.29
C PHE A 77 0.13 -27.79 4.94
N THR A 78 0.66 -28.98 4.61
CA THR A 78 1.93 -29.48 5.17
C THR A 78 3.11 -28.60 4.78
N VAL A 79 3.22 -28.27 3.49
CA VAL A 79 4.30 -27.39 2.99
C VAL A 79 4.21 -26.00 3.62
N ASN A 80 3.00 -25.40 3.67
CA ASN A 80 2.79 -24.11 4.32
C ASN A 80 3.12 -24.16 5.82
N GLY A 81 2.75 -25.23 6.51
CA GLY A 81 3.05 -25.45 7.93
C GLY A 81 4.56 -25.55 8.18
N LEU A 82 5.29 -26.35 7.39
CA LEU A 82 6.75 -26.45 7.49
C LEU A 82 7.43 -25.09 7.27
N LEU A 83 6.99 -24.35 6.26
CA LEU A 83 7.51 -23.02 5.98
C LEU A 83 7.19 -22.06 7.13
N SER A 84 5.98 -22.09 7.69
CA SER A 84 5.60 -21.27 8.84
C SER A 84 6.44 -21.60 10.09
N CYS A 85 6.75 -22.86 10.33
CA CYS A 85 7.66 -23.29 11.40
C CYS A 85 9.08 -22.78 11.16
N MET A 86 9.58 -22.89 9.93
CA MET A 86 10.93 -22.39 9.56
C MET A 86 11.04 -20.88 9.77
N ILE A 87 10.02 -20.10 9.34
CA ILE A 87 10.03 -18.63 9.56
C ILE A 87 9.96 -18.31 11.04
N SER A 88 9.05 -18.94 11.76
CA SER A 88 8.90 -18.73 13.20
C SER A 88 10.22 -18.99 13.91
N ALA A 89 10.88 -20.11 13.61
CA ALA A 89 12.20 -20.43 14.14
C ALA A 89 13.25 -19.38 13.75
N ALA A 90 13.27 -18.94 12.49
CA ALA A 90 14.19 -17.92 12.02
C ALA A 90 13.95 -16.57 12.72
N ILE A 91 12.69 -16.12 12.88
CA ILE A 91 12.37 -14.90 13.61
C ILE A 91 12.82 -15.02 15.08
N TYR A 92 12.55 -16.17 15.71
CA TYR A 92 12.95 -16.40 17.09
C TYR A 92 14.48 -16.44 17.26
N LEU A 93 15.21 -17.09 16.36
CA LEU A 93 16.67 -17.07 16.36
C LEU A 93 17.23 -15.65 16.16
N LEU A 94 16.65 -14.89 15.21
CA LEU A 94 17.00 -13.48 15.01
C LEU A 94 16.72 -12.64 16.25
N SER A 95 15.66 -12.92 17.00
CA SER A 95 15.37 -12.20 18.24
C SER A 95 16.50 -12.35 19.28
N MET A 96 17.22 -13.47 19.25
CA MET A 96 18.37 -13.70 20.12
C MET A 96 19.63 -12.94 19.68
N VAL A 97 19.76 -12.71 18.35
CA VAL A 97 20.94 -12.08 17.74
C VAL A 97 20.79 -10.56 17.64
N GLU A 98 19.61 -10.05 17.28
CA GLU A 98 19.37 -8.61 17.09
C GLU A 98 19.53 -7.79 18.39
N GLY A 99 19.32 -8.38 19.56
CA GLY A 99 19.61 -7.74 20.84
C GLY A 99 21.08 -7.33 20.99
N ALA A 100 21.99 -8.03 20.31
CA ALA A 100 23.42 -7.73 20.30
C ALA A 100 23.83 -6.76 19.16
N TYR A 101 23.11 -6.77 18.05
CA TYR A 101 23.45 -5.95 16.86
C TYR A 101 22.85 -4.55 16.86
N LEU A 102 21.62 -4.39 17.37
CA LEU A 102 20.92 -3.09 17.42
C LEU A 102 21.05 -2.41 18.78
N ASP A 103 21.73 -3.04 19.71
CA ASP A 103 21.86 -2.59 21.11
C ASP A 103 20.50 -2.23 21.76
N SER A 104 19.45 -2.93 21.30
CA SER A 104 18.05 -2.69 21.70
C SER A 104 17.36 -3.99 22.12
N PRO A 105 17.33 -4.29 23.41
CA PRO A 105 16.64 -5.48 23.94
C PRO A 105 15.13 -5.46 23.67
N ASP A 106 14.57 -4.30 23.35
CA ASP A 106 13.15 -4.14 23.12
C ASP A 106 12.72 -4.68 21.74
N VAL A 107 13.56 -4.56 20.72
CA VAL A 107 13.34 -5.19 19.40
C VAL A 107 13.32 -6.71 19.54
N SER A 108 14.24 -7.28 20.32
CA SER A 108 14.29 -8.71 20.61
C SER A 108 12.99 -9.23 21.24
N LYS A 109 12.44 -8.50 22.23
CA LYS A 109 11.15 -8.86 22.87
C LYS A 109 10.00 -8.87 21.87
N VAL A 110 9.92 -7.85 21.01
CA VAL A 110 8.86 -7.76 19.97
C VAL A 110 8.98 -8.90 18.97
N LEU A 111 10.19 -9.20 18.48
CA LEU A 111 10.43 -10.31 17.56
C LEU A 111 10.08 -11.66 18.17
N ALA A 112 10.48 -11.90 19.43
CA ALA A 112 10.17 -13.14 20.13
C ALA A 112 8.65 -13.40 20.23
N VAL A 113 7.86 -12.36 20.51
CA VAL A 113 6.39 -12.47 20.55
C VAL A 113 5.83 -12.65 19.13
N LEU A 114 6.28 -11.86 18.17
CA LEU A 114 5.79 -11.94 16.80
C LEU A 114 6.22 -13.22 16.06
N ALA A 115 7.24 -13.93 16.55
CA ALA A 115 7.60 -15.26 16.05
C ALA A 115 6.44 -16.27 16.15
N LEU A 116 5.47 -16.05 17.03
CA LEU A 116 4.26 -16.88 17.13
C LEU A 116 3.28 -16.63 15.96
N SER A 117 3.35 -15.49 15.29
CA SER A 117 2.39 -15.09 14.25
C SER A 117 2.32 -16.07 13.06
N PRO A 118 3.44 -16.55 12.48
CA PRO A 118 3.40 -17.54 11.41
C PRO A 118 2.83 -18.89 11.87
N LEU A 119 3.14 -19.32 13.11
CA LEU A 119 2.60 -20.57 13.68
C LEU A 119 1.08 -20.49 13.85
N ILE A 120 0.57 -19.36 14.30
CA ILE A 120 -0.88 -19.14 14.42
C ILE A 120 -1.50 -19.11 13.03
N GLY A 121 -0.90 -18.36 12.09
CA GLY A 121 -1.40 -18.19 10.73
C GLY A 121 -1.49 -19.48 9.92
N MET A 122 -0.67 -20.51 10.19
CA MET A 122 -0.74 -21.78 9.48
C MET A 122 -2.10 -22.46 9.62
N PHE A 123 -2.80 -22.27 10.74
CA PHE A 123 -4.13 -22.83 10.96
C PHE A 123 -5.25 -22.08 10.21
N GLU A 124 -5.00 -20.88 9.75
CA GLU A 124 -5.91 -20.12 8.87
C GLU A 124 -5.74 -20.53 7.39
N PHE A 125 -4.61 -21.12 7.02
CA PHE A 125 -4.23 -21.36 5.62
C PHE A 125 -5.28 -22.19 4.86
N ARG A 126 -5.60 -23.39 5.36
CA ARG A 126 -6.50 -24.33 4.66
C ARG A 126 -7.91 -23.78 4.52
N PRO A 127 -8.63 -23.41 5.59
CA PRO A 127 -9.98 -22.87 5.48
C PRO A 127 -10.01 -21.54 4.71
N GLY A 128 -9.02 -20.67 4.87
CA GLY A 128 -8.91 -19.41 4.14
C GLY A 128 -8.72 -19.60 2.63
N THR A 129 -7.88 -20.55 2.23
CA THR A 129 -7.65 -20.88 0.82
C THR A 129 -8.91 -21.46 0.16
N MET A 130 -9.64 -22.31 0.88
CA MET A 130 -10.89 -22.86 0.38
C MET A 130 -11.97 -21.80 0.22
N LEU A 131 -12.11 -20.85 1.17
CA LEU A 131 -13.01 -19.71 1.02
C LEU A 131 -12.69 -18.86 -0.22
N ARG A 132 -11.40 -18.67 -0.54
CA ARG A 132 -10.98 -17.96 -1.77
C ARG A 132 -11.39 -18.74 -3.02
N ARG A 133 -11.17 -20.06 -3.04
CA ARG A 133 -11.54 -20.94 -4.15
C ARG A 133 -13.05 -20.94 -4.38
N GLU A 134 -13.85 -20.95 -3.31
CA GLU A 134 -15.31 -20.85 -3.35
C GLU A 134 -15.82 -19.44 -3.68
N MET A 135 -14.90 -18.48 -3.92
CA MET A 135 -15.23 -17.07 -4.17
C MET A 135 -16.09 -16.43 -3.07
N ASN A 136 -15.97 -16.90 -1.83
CA ASN A 136 -16.73 -16.36 -0.70
C ASN A 136 -16.07 -15.10 -0.11
N PHE A 137 -15.86 -14.10 -0.97
CA PHE A 137 -15.23 -12.84 -0.61
C PHE A 137 -15.99 -12.07 0.47
N ARG A 138 -17.29 -12.31 0.65
CA ARG A 138 -18.06 -11.70 1.74
C ARG A 138 -17.55 -12.15 3.11
N LEU A 139 -17.39 -13.44 3.33
CA LEU A 139 -16.88 -13.98 4.59
C LEU A 139 -15.44 -13.53 4.83
N ILE A 140 -14.58 -13.59 3.80
CA ILE A 140 -13.20 -13.13 3.89
C ILE A 140 -13.13 -11.66 4.32
N SER A 141 -13.97 -10.79 3.70
CA SER A 141 -14.02 -9.37 4.05
C SER A 141 -14.53 -9.14 5.46
N LEU A 142 -15.59 -9.87 5.89
CA LEU A 142 -16.15 -9.75 7.23
C LEU A 142 -15.13 -10.18 8.30
N ILE A 143 -14.40 -11.28 8.08
CA ILE A 143 -13.35 -11.73 9.00
C ILE A 143 -12.22 -10.70 9.06
N GLY A 144 -11.81 -10.14 7.91
CA GLY A 144 -10.79 -9.06 7.86
C GLY A 144 -11.21 -7.82 8.64
N ILE A 145 -12.45 -7.36 8.47
CA ILE A 145 -13.03 -6.26 9.25
C ILE A 145 -13.01 -6.61 10.75
N ALA A 146 -13.50 -7.79 11.12
CA ALA A 146 -13.56 -8.21 12.52
C ALA A 146 -12.17 -8.31 13.17
N LYS A 147 -11.15 -8.82 12.45
CA LYS A 147 -9.74 -8.80 12.90
C LYS A 147 -9.28 -7.39 13.23
N THR A 148 -9.57 -6.42 12.37
CA THR A 148 -9.19 -5.02 12.58
C THR A 148 -9.94 -4.41 13.76
N PHE A 149 -11.24 -4.70 13.91
CA PHE A 149 -12.05 -4.24 15.04
C PHE A 149 -11.66 -4.86 16.37
N VAL A 150 -11.02 -6.01 16.38
CA VAL A 150 -10.49 -6.65 17.61
C VAL A 150 -9.07 -6.15 17.87
N GLY A 151 -8.19 -6.16 16.89
CA GLY A 151 -6.79 -5.80 17.05
C GLY A 151 -6.61 -4.33 17.44
N THR A 152 -7.29 -3.41 16.78
CA THR A 152 -7.12 -1.97 17.01
C THR A 152 -7.50 -1.54 18.43
N PRO A 153 -8.67 -1.88 18.97
CA PRO A 153 -8.99 -1.54 20.37
C PRO A 153 -8.07 -2.21 21.39
N ILE A 154 -7.64 -3.45 21.16
CA ILE A 154 -6.68 -4.13 22.03
C ILE A 154 -5.36 -3.36 22.04
N ALA A 155 -4.85 -2.93 20.88
CA ALA A 155 -3.61 -2.13 20.80
C ALA A 155 -3.75 -0.83 21.58
N VAL A 156 -4.85 -0.10 21.41
CA VAL A 156 -5.11 1.15 22.14
C VAL A 156 -5.25 0.90 23.64
N ALA A 157 -6.01 -0.10 24.06
CA ALA A 157 -6.19 -0.43 25.48
C ALA A 157 -4.87 -0.81 26.13
N LEU A 158 -4.05 -1.65 25.51
CA LEU A 158 -2.74 -2.03 26.03
C LEU A 158 -1.78 -0.84 26.06
N ALA A 159 -1.79 0.04 25.04
CA ALA A 159 -0.97 1.25 25.04
C ALA A 159 -1.37 2.20 26.19
N MET A 160 -2.66 2.37 26.45
CA MET A 160 -3.16 3.17 27.59
C MET A 160 -2.78 2.57 28.94
N ASN A 161 -2.61 1.25 29.04
CA ASN A 161 -2.16 0.57 30.27
C ASN A 161 -0.64 0.45 30.40
N GLY A 162 0.13 1.19 29.60
CA GLY A 162 1.59 1.28 29.74
C GLY A 162 2.40 0.14 29.09
N TYR A 163 1.77 -0.70 28.24
CA TYR A 163 2.50 -1.76 27.51
C TYR A 163 3.38 -1.24 26.36
N SER A 164 3.39 0.10 26.11
CA SER A 164 4.29 0.75 25.14
C SER A 164 4.28 0.02 23.79
N PHE A 165 5.45 -0.19 23.16
CA PHE A 165 5.60 -0.90 21.88
C PHE A 165 5.05 -2.33 21.86
N MET A 166 5.02 -3.01 23.02
CA MET A 166 4.47 -4.37 23.14
C MET A 166 2.96 -4.42 22.91
N SER A 167 2.25 -3.30 23.08
CA SER A 167 0.82 -3.19 22.78
C SER A 167 0.52 -3.57 21.33
N LEU A 168 1.40 -3.19 20.39
CA LEU A 168 1.28 -3.52 18.96
C LEU A 168 1.57 -5.00 18.68
N ALA A 169 2.57 -5.58 19.37
CA ALA A 169 2.92 -6.99 19.23
C ALA A 169 1.79 -7.89 19.74
N TYR A 170 1.31 -7.65 20.95
CA TYR A 170 0.21 -8.44 21.54
C TYR A 170 -1.09 -8.30 20.78
N SER A 171 -1.43 -7.09 20.33
CA SER A 171 -2.64 -6.88 19.51
C SER A 171 -2.57 -7.60 18.17
N ASN A 172 -1.39 -7.68 17.56
CA ASN A 172 -1.18 -8.43 16.32
C ASN A 172 -1.44 -9.94 16.55
N ILE A 173 -0.89 -10.50 17.61
CA ILE A 173 -1.13 -11.90 18.00
C ILE A 173 -2.61 -12.13 18.33
N ALA A 174 -3.25 -11.26 19.10
CA ALA A 174 -4.67 -11.37 19.42
C ALA A 174 -5.55 -11.34 18.17
N ALA A 175 -5.27 -10.43 17.26
CA ALA A 175 -5.97 -10.35 15.96
C ALA A 175 -5.74 -11.60 15.09
N ALA A 176 -4.51 -12.16 15.11
CA ALA A 176 -4.20 -13.40 14.38
C ALA A 176 -4.98 -14.58 14.96
N VAL A 177 -4.97 -14.76 16.29
CA VAL A 177 -5.74 -15.83 16.97
C VAL A 177 -7.23 -15.70 16.67
N PHE A 178 -7.77 -14.48 16.82
CA PHE A 178 -9.17 -14.22 16.51
C PHE A 178 -9.51 -14.55 15.05
N GLY A 179 -8.65 -14.17 14.11
CA GLY A 179 -8.80 -14.47 12.69
C GLY A 179 -8.83 -15.98 12.42
N VAL A 180 -7.89 -16.72 13.00
CA VAL A 180 -7.85 -18.20 12.91
C VAL A 180 -9.14 -18.81 13.42
N VAL A 181 -9.60 -18.39 14.59
CA VAL A 181 -10.85 -18.91 15.20
C VAL A 181 -12.04 -18.62 14.27
N CYS A 182 -12.21 -17.37 13.84
CA CYS A 182 -13.32 -16.99 12.95
C CYS A 182 -13.27 -17.73 11.61
N THR A 183 -12.10 -17.88 11.01
CA THR A 183 -11.96 -18.54 9.70
C THR A 183 -12.25 -20.04 9.83
N ASN A 184 -11.80 -20.70 10.90
CA ASN A 184 -12.07 -22.11 11.14
C ASN A 184 -13.55 -22.36 11.47
N ILE A 185 -14.21 -21.49 12.22
CA ILE A 185 -15.66 -21.58 12.47
C ILE A 185 -16.44 -21.38 11.16
N ALA A 186 -16.09 -20.35 10.39
CA ALA A 186 -16.80 -20.02 9.15
C ALA A 186 -16.62 -21.09 8.05
N ALA A 187 -15.50 -21.76 8.03
CA ALA A 187 -15.15 -22.79 7.05
C ALA A 187 -14.83 -24.14 7.72
N HIS A 188 -15.59 -24.50 8.79
CA HIS A 188 -15.36 -25.71 9.60
C HIS A 188 -15.29 -27.00 8.77
N ARG A 189 -16.02 -27.08 7.64
CA ARG A 189 -15.99 -28.23 6.70
C ARG A 189 -14.61 -28.47 6.09
N HIS A 190 -13.76 -27.45 6.04
CA HIS A 190 -12.41 -27.50 5.49
C HIS A 190 -11.33 -27.52 6.58
N ALA A 191 -11.70 -27.41 7.84
CA ALA A 191 -10.81 -27.47 9.00
C ALA A 191 -10.34 -28.94 9.22
N SER A 192 -9.25 -29.32 8.57
CA SER A 192 -8.64 -30.66 8.72
C SER A 192 -7.14 -30.49 8.85
N LEU A 193 -6.53 -31.26 9.75
CA LEU A 193 -5.08 -31.26 10.04
C LEU A 193 -4.37 -32.48 9.43
N ARG A 194 -4.83 -32.96 8.29
CA ARG A 194 -4.16 -34.09 7.60
C ARG A 194 -2.87 -33.61 6.95
N LEU A 195 -1.81 -34.37 7.18
CA LEU A 195 -0.48 -34.12 6.63
C LEU A 195 -0.26 -35.03 5.41
N SER A 196 0.32 -34.47 4.34
CA SER A 196 0.74 -35.18 3.15
C SER A 196 1.94 -34.48 2.52
N LEU A 197 2.85 -35.19 1.91
CA LEU A 197 3.96 -34.64 1.13
C LEU A 197 3.80 -34.92 -0.37
N HIS A 198 2.66 -35.51 -0.76
CA HIS A 198 2.38 -35.79 -2.16
C HIS A 198 2.34 -34.48 -2.95
N GLU A 199 3.09 -34.41 -4.07
CA GLU A 199 3.28 -33.18 -4.88
C GLU A 199 4.01 -31.99 -4.19
N GLY A 200 4.50 -32.13 -2.96
CA GLY A 200 5.15 -31.04 -2.22
C GLY A 200 6.30 -30.38 -2.99
N ARG A 201 7.11 -31.18 -3.74
CA ARG A 201 8.20 -30.65 -4.59
C ARG A 201 7.68 -29.70 -5.68
N ARG A 202 6.54 -30.03 -6.33
CA ARG A 202 5.94 -29.16 -7.37
C ARG A 202 5.48 -27.84 -6.78
N MET A 203 4.90 -27.86 -5.57
CA MET A 203 4.46 -26.66 -4.85
C MET A 203 5.62 -25.76 -4.47
N VAL A 204 6.71 -26.34 -3.97
CA VAL A 204 7.93 -25.58 -3.64
C VAL A 204 8.53 -24.94 -4.89
N VAL A 205 8.66 -25.67 -5.99
CA VAL A 205 9.17 -25.13 -7.27
C VAL A 205 8.28 -24.00 -7.78
N PHE A 206 6.96 -24.16 -7.73
CA PHE A 206 6.01 -23.10 -8.08
C PHE A 206 6.20 -21.87 -7.20
N GLY A 207 6.33 -22.05 -5.89
CA GLY A 207 6.54 -20.97 -4.95
C GLY A 207 7.84 -20.19 -5.20
N VAL A 208 8.95 -20.87 -5.47
CA VAL A 208 10.23 -20.22 -5.84
C VAL A 208 10.08 -19.33 -7.08
N HIS A 209 9.35 -19.80 -8.11
CA HIS A 209 9.09 -18.96 -9.29
C HIS A 209 8.24 -17.71 -8.94
N MET A 210 7.22 -17.86 -8.08
CA MET A 210 6.40 -16.73 -7.65
C MET A 210 7.21 -15.68 -6.86
N LEU A 211 8.13 -16.14 -6.01
CA LEU A 211 9.08 -15.26 -5.31
C LEU A 211 9.90 -14.37 -6.26
N SER A 212 10.42 -14.98 -7.32
CA SER A 212 11.27 -14.26 -8.28
C SER A 212 10.53 -13.14 -9.00
N ILE A 213 9.19 -13.22 -9.11
CA ILE A 213 8.38 -12.26 -9.85
C ILE A 213 7.93 -11.08 -8.95
N GLY A 214 7.59 -11.31 -7.70
CA GLY A 214 6.95 -10.30 -6.84
C GLY A 214 7.75 -9.88 -5.60
N GLY A 215 8.80 -10.64 -5.23
CA GLY A 215 9.48 -10.46 -3.95
C GLY A 215 10.46 -9.29 -3.88
N MET A 216 11.09 -8.91 -4.99
CA MET A 216 12.22 -7.97 -4.98
C MET A 216 11.87 -6.55 -4.49
N ALA A 217 10.77 -5.98 -4.95
CA ALA A 217 10.35 -4.65 -4.53
C ALA A 217 9.99 -4.61 -3.04
N GLY A 218 9.30 -5.66 -2.56
CA GLY A 218 8.95 -5.81 -1.15
C GLY A 218 10.20 -5.93 -0.26
N ILE A 219 11.17 -6.75 -0.65
CA ILE A 219 12.44 -6.90 0.05
C ILE A 219 13.20 -5.57 0.08
N ALA A 220 13.32 -4.88 -1.07
CA ALA A 220 14.02 -3.60 -1.16
C ALA A 220 13.44 -2.54 -0.21
N ALA A 221 12.10 -2.46 -0.12
CA ALA A 221 11.44 -1.55 0.81
C ALA A 221 11.78 -1.87 2.26
N ARG A 222 11.72 -3.15 2.66
CA ARG A 222 12.02 -3.60 4.04
C ARG A 222 13.48 -3.45 4.40
N VAL A 223 14.38 -3.78 3.47
CA VAL A 223 15.83 -3.56 3.64
C VAL A 223 16.12 -2.08 3.86
N SER A 224 15.46 -1.18 3.12
CA SER A 224 15.60 0.27 3.33
C SER A 224 15.17 0.70 4.74
N GLU A 225 14.06 0.15 5.28
CA GLU A 225 13.60 0.42 6.64
C GLU A 225 14.61 -0.06 7.69
N ILE A 226 15.20 -1.26 7.50
CA ILE A 226 16.25 -1.80 8.37
C ILE A 226 17.51 -0.92 8.33
N PHE A 227 17.94 -0.50 7.14
CA PHE A 227 19.07 0.42 7.00
C PHE A 227 18.84 1.73 7.76
N LEU A 228 17.66 2.32 7.63
CA LEU A 228 17.32 3.55 8.32
C LEU A 228 17.35 3.37 9.84
N GLY A 229 16.75 2.30 10.34
CA GLY A 229 16.73 1.99 11.77
C GLY A 229 18.15 1.78 12.35
N HIS A 230 19.04 1.14 11.60
CA HIS A 230 20.42 0.91 12.01
C HIS A 230 21.28 2.17 11.96
N MET A 231 21.16 2.98 10.90
CA MET A 231 22.03 4.13 10.67
C MET A 231 21.58 5.38 11.44
N LEU A 232 20.29 5.65 11.52
CA LEU A 232 19.73 6.86 12.11
C LEU A 232 19.00 6.61 13.45
N GLY A 233 18.85 5.34 13.81
CA GLY A 233 18.21 4.92 15.07
C GLY A 233 16.70 4.72 14.95
N LEU A 234 16.15 4.10 15.99
CA LEU A 234 14.75 3.66 16.01
C LEU A 234 13.74 4.82 15.99
N ALA A 235 14.05 5.95 16.65
CA ALA A 235 13.19 7.12 16.62
C ALA A 235 13.05 7.68 15.19
N ALA A 236 14.15 7.74 14.45
CA ALA A 236 14.16 8.14 13.03
C ALA A 236 13.32 7.20 12.17
N LEU A 237 13.43 5.89 12.38
CA LEU A 237 12.61 4.89 11.70
C LEU A 237 11.14 5.06 12.04
N GLY A 238 10.79 5.33 13.30
CA GLY A 238 9.43 5.62 13.73
C GLY A 238 8.81 6.81 12.97
N LEU A 239 9.53 7.92 12.88
CA LEU A 239 9.14 9.13 12.15
C LEU A 239 8.93 8.83 10.66
N TYR A 240 9.92 8.16 10.03
CA TYR A 240 9.84 7.80 8.62
C TYR A 240 8.69 6.83 8.33
N SER A 241 8.48 5.83 9.18
CA SER A 241 7.40 4.85 9.00
C SER A 241 6.02 5.49 9.05
N ARG A 242 5.82 6.54 9.88
CA ARG A 242 4.56 7.30 9.92
C ARG A 242 4.37 8.14 8.66
N ALA A 243 5.41 8.85 8.22
CA ALA A 243 5.39 9.58 6.96
C ALA A 243 5.07 8.65 5.78
N SER A 244 5.78 7.52 5.69
CA SER A 244 5.58 6.50 4.65
C SER A 244 4.17 5.89 4.70
N SER A 245 3.60 5.66 5.89
CA SER A 245 2.25 5.12 6.03
C SER A 245 1.18 6.06 5.47
N ILE A 246 1.29 7.38 5.71
CA ILE A 246 0.37 8.37 5.11
C ILE A 246 0.53 8.38 3.59
N ALA A 247 1.78 8.37 3.11
CA ALA A 247 2.10 8.38 1.70
C ALA A 247 1.51 7.15 0.98
N SER A 248 1.68 5.96 1.53
CA SER A 248 1.19 4.71 0.93
C SER A 248 -0.34 4.62 0.90
N ILE A 249 -1.04 5.14 1.92
CA ILE A 249 -2.52 5.12 1.94
C ILE A 249 -3.11 5.80 0.71
N LEU A 250 -2.61 6.98 0.36
CA LEU A 250 -3.10 7.71 -0.81
C LEU A 250 -2.81 6.95 -2.11
N PHE A 251 -1.59 6.43 -2.23
CA PHE A 251 -1.15 5.72 -3.43
C PHE A 251 -1.86 4.37 -3.60
N GLU A 252 -1.84 3.52 -2.60
CA GLU A 252 -2.37 2.16 -2.70
C GLU A 252 -3.89 2.12 -2.84
N ASN A 253 -4.61 2.99 -2.13
CA ASN A 253 -6.07 2.96 -2.15
C ASN A 253 -6.67 3.68 -3.35
N VAL A 254 -6.16 4.84 -3.73
CA VAL A 254 -6.73 5.60 -4.84
C VAL A 254 -6.17 5.13 -6.17
N TYR A 255 -4.84 5.16 -6.33
CA TYR A 255 -4.18 4.74 -7.56
C TYR A 255 -4.45 3.26 -7.87
N GLY A 256 -4.27 2.36 -6.90
CA GLY A 256 -4.51 0.94 -7.08
C GLY A 256 -5.99 0.57 -7.37
N ALA A 257 -6.96 1.38 -6.92
CA ALA A 257 -8.37 1.18 -7.30
C ALA A 257 -8.62 1.58 -8.76
N ILE A 258 -8.02 2.68 -9.21
CA ILE A 258 -8.17 3.20 -10.57
C ILE A 258 -7.50 2.25 -11.57
N THR A 259 -6.26 1.83 -11.32
CA THR A 259 -5.49 1.00 -12.26
C THR A 259 -6.13 -0.37 -12.48
N ARG A 260 -6.78 -0.96 -11.48
CA ARG A 260 -7.54 -2.21 -11.67
C ARG A 260 -8.67 -2.07 -12.70
N VAL A 261 -9.37 -0.94 -12.74
CA VAL A 261 -10.43 -0.68 -13.71
C VAL A 261 -9.84 -0.38 -15.09
N VAL A 262 -8.78 0.42 -15.10
CA VAL A 262 -8.08 0.81 -16.32
C VAL A 262 -7.45 -0.40 -17.01
N PHE A 263 -6.86 -1.34 -16.26
CA PHE A 263 -6.27 -2.57 -16.81
C PHE A 263 -7.28 -3.39 -17.63
N VAL A 264 -8.50 -3.53 -17.12
CA VAL A 264 -9.57 -4.26 -17.85
C VAL A 264 -9.90 -3.56 -19.17
N ARG A 265 -10.04 -2.22 -19.15
CA ARG A 265 -10.31 -1.43 -20.37
C ARG A 265 -9.16 -1.50 -21.37
N LEU A 266 -7.91 -1.38 -20.90
CA LEU A 266 -6.72 -1.51 -21.76
C LEU A 266 -6.64 -2.89 -22.41
N SER A 267 -6.91 -3.94 -21.65
CA SER A 267 -6.89 -5.33 -22.15
C SER A 267 -7.98 -5.56 -23.21
N GLU A 268 -9.16 -4.98 -23.02
CA GLU A 268 -10.26 -5.05 -23.97
C GLU A 268 -9.93 -4.28 -25.27
N GLU A 269 -9.40 -3.05 -25.14
CA GLU A 269 -8.99 -2.21 -26.28
C GLU A 269 -7.91 -2.91 -27.12
N PHE A 270 -6.88 -3.46 -26.46
CA PHE A 270 -5.81 -4.20 -27.12
C PHE A 270 -6.34 -5.42 -27.89
N ARG A 271 -7.25 -6.17 -27.25
CA ARG A 271 -7.86 -7.36 -27.89
C ARG A 271 -8.73 -7.00 -29.10
N THR A 272 -9.42 -5.86 -29.06
CA THR A 272 -10.37 -5.47 -30.13
C THR A 272 -9.74 -4.64 -31.22
N LYS A 273 -8.79 -3.74 -30.88
CA LYS A 273 -8.20 -2.79 -31.85
C LYS A 273 -6.70 -3.01 -32.09
N GLY A 274 -6.05 -3.88 -31.33
CA GLY A 274 -4.60 -4.12 -31.43
C GLY A 274 -3.73 -2.98 -30.88
N THR A 275 -4.31 -1.90 -30.37
CA THR A 275 -3.63 -0.74 -29.77
C THR A 275 -4.20 -0.43 -28.40
N VAL A 276 -3.41 0.24 -27.55
CA VAL A 276 -3.82 0.69 -26.21
C VAL A 276 -3.78 2.22 -26.07
N ARG A 277 -3.35 2.91 -27.13
CA ARG A 277 -2.94 4.30 -27.09
C ARG A 277 -3.98 5.24 -26.50
N ASP A 278 -5.21 5.24 -27.02
CA ASP A 278 -6.22 6.23 -26.65
C ASP A 278 -6.72 6.02 -25.20
N VAL A 279 -6.99 4.77 -24.82
CA VAL A 279 -7.39 4.44 -23.44
C VAL A 279 -6.24 4.71 -22.48
N PHE A 280 -4.99 4.38 -22.87
CA PHE A 280 -3.82 4.63 -22.03
C PHE A 280 -3.61 6.13 -21.78
N LEU A 281 -3.52 6.96 -22.82
CA LEU A 281 -3.29 8.39 -22.67
C LEU A 281 -4.41 9.08 -21.87
N THR A 282 -5.68 8.75 -22.18
CA THR A 282 -6.82 9.31 -21.45
C THR A 282 -6.82 8.90 -19.97
N SER A 283 -6.55 7.62 -19.67
CA SER A 283 -6.49 7.15 -18.29
C SER A 283 -5.31 7.74 -17.52
N PHE A 284 -4.15 7.84 -18.19
CA PHE A 284 -2.95 8.43 -17.63
C PHE A 284 -3.14 9.90 -17.28
N GLU A 285 -3.73 10.68 -18.19
CA GLU A 285 -4.10 12.09 -17.98
C GLU A 285 -5.08 12.24 -16.79
N MET A 286 -6.11 11.40 -16.70
CA MET A 286 -7.07 11.42 -15.59
C MET A 286 -6.42 11.07 -14.25
N ILE A 287 -5.52 10.10 -14.22
CA ILE A 287 -4.80 9.71 -13.01
C ILE A 287 -3.93 10.86 -12.50
N LEU A 288 -3.13 11.48 -13.38
CA LEU A 288 -2.28 12.60 -13.00
C LEU A 288 -3.08 13.81 -12.54
N ALA A 289 -4.17 14.14 -13.25
CA ALA A 289 -5.05 15.25 -12.91
C ALA A 289 -5.72 15.11 -11.52
N LEU A 290 -5.88 13.88 -11.03
CA LEU A 290 -6.45 13.60 -9.70
C LEU A 290 -5.36 13.47 -8.63
N MET A 291 -4.31 12.68 -8.92
CA MET A 291 -3.32 12.27 -7.91
C MET A 291 -2.28 13.35 -7.61
N TRP A 292 -1.80 14.08 -8.63
CA TRP A 292 -0.81 15.13 -8.43
C TRP A 292 -1.29 16.26 -7.51
N PRO A 293 -2.50 16.84 -7.71
CA PRO A 293 -3.02 17.84 -6.78
C PRO A 293 -3.11 17.34 -5.34
N ALA A 294 -3.57 16.10 -5.15
CA ALA A 294 -3.70 15.51 -3.82
C ALA A 294 -2.33 15.29 -3.16
N GLN A 295 -1.35 14.76 -3.90
CA GLN A 295 0.00 14.53 -3.37
C GLN A 295 0.75 15.84 -3.10
N MET A 296 0.73 16.79 -4.04
CA MET A 296 1.39 18.08 -3.86
C MET A 296 0.69 18.93 -2.78
N GLY A 297 -0.64 18.88 -2.69
CA GLY A 297 -1.39 19.51 -1.61
C GLY A 297 -0.99 18.97 -0.24
N LEU A 298 -0.86 17.64 -0.13
CA LEU A 298 -0.39 17.02 1.11
C LEU A 298 1.09 17.30 1.38
N ALA A 299 1.93 17.44 0.35
CA ALA A 299 3.32 17.84 0.50
C ALA A 299 3.43 19.24 1.12
N VAL A 300 2.64 20.19 0.64
CA VAL A 300 2.61 21.57 1.18
C VAL A 300 2.02 21.61 2.58
N LEU A 301 0.99 20.82 2.85
CA LEU A 301 0.30 20.77 4.15
C LEU A 301 0.85 19.71 5.10
N SER A 302 2.03 19.15 4.84
CA SER A 302 2.61 18.04 5.62
C SER A 302 2.78 18.39 7.10
N GLY A 303 3.25 19.61 7.44
CA GLY A 303 3.40 20.09 8.82
C GLY A 303 2.08 20.10 9.58
N PRO A 304 1.08 20.87 9.12
CA PRO A 304 -0.25 20.84 9.73
C PRO A 304 -0.91 19.47 9.75
N ALA A 305 -0.75 18.66 8.71
CA ALA A 305 -1.30 17.31 8.65
C ALA A 305 -0.71 16.39 9.73
N ILE A 306 0.61 16.37 9.90
CA ILE A 306 1.28 15.61 10.96
C ILE A 306 0.87 16.13 12.33
N TYR A 307 0.85 17.45 12.53
CA TYR A 307 0.43 18.06 13.80
C TYR A 307 -1.01 17.69 14.19
N LEU A 308 -1.93 17.82 13.24
CA LEU A 308 -3.35 17.49 13.45
C LEU A 308 -3.58 16.01 13.73
N LEU A 309 -2.90 15.13 13.02
CA LEU A 309 -3.07 13.68 13.15
C LEU A 309 -2.36 13.15 14.40
N TYR A 310 -1.07 13.43 14.53
CA TYR A 310 -0.21 12.76 15.50
C TYR A 310 0.27 13.66 16.65
N GLY A 311 0.22 14.98 16.48
CA GLY A 311 0.66 15.94 17.50
C GLY A 311 2.12 16.36 17.35
N GLU A 312 2.58 17.16 18.30
CA GLU A 312 3.86 17.88 18.25
C GLU A 312 5.08 16.98 18.20
N ARG A 313 5.05 15.85 18.90
CA ARG A 313 6.16 14.87 18.98
C ARG A 313 6.54 14.27 17.60
N TRP A 314 5.68 14.43 16.60
CA TRP A 314 5.82 13.83 15.27
C TRP A 314 6.20 14.83 14.19
N LEU A 315 6.42 16.12 14.54
CA LEU A 315 6.66 17.18 13.55
C LEU A 315 7.87 16.93 12.66
N ASP A 316 8.90 16.25 13.17
CA ASP A 316 10.08 15.87 12.38
C ASP A 316 9.76 14.89 11.24
N ALA A 317 8.58 14.26 11.25
CA ALA A 317 8.08 13.46 10.12
C ALA A 317 7.48 14.30 8.97
N ALA A 318 7.26 15.61 9.18
CA ALA A 318 6.61 16.48 8.18
C ALA A 318 7.44 16.65 6.91
N LEU A 319 8.73 16.95 7.05
CA LEU A 319 9.63 17.10 5.90
C LEU A 319 9.82 15.78 5.13
N PRO A 320 10.10 14.63 5.77
CA PRO A 320 10.06 13.33 5.11
C PRO A 320 8.75 13.04 4.38
N LEU A 321 7.59 13.34 4.97
CA LEU A 321 6.30 13.19 4.31
C LEU A 321 6.20 14.03 3.03
N SER A 322 6.56 15.32 3.12
CA SER A 322 6.56 16.22 1.97
C SER A 322 7.42 15.66 0.82
N LEU A 323 8.65 15.23 1.12
CA LEU A 323 9.57 14.67 0.14
C LEU A 323 9.07 13.33 -0.46
N LEU A 324 8.46 12.48 0.36
CA LEU A 324 7.83 11.24 -0.12
C LEU A 324 6.65 11.51 -1.06
N MET A 325 5.86 12.56 -0.80
CA MET A 325 4.78 12.97 -1.71
C MET A 325 5.32 13.44 -3.06
N VAL A 326 6.42 14.21 -3.05
CA VAL A 326 7.12 14.60 -4.28
C VAL A 326 7.64 13.34 -5.01
N ALA A 327 8.31 12.42 -4.31
CA ALA A 327 8.79 11.17 -4.91
C ALA A 327 7.66 10.37 -5.58
N GLN A 328 6.54 10.20 -4.89
CA GLN A 328 5.38 9.49 -5.44
C GLN A 328 4.75 10.19 -6.64
N SER A 329 4.78 11.52 -6.68
CA SER A 329 4.31 12.27 -7.85
C SER A 329 5.20 12.03 -9.08
N VAL A 330 6.52 11.86 -8.87
CA VAL A 330 7.43 11.45 -9.95
C VAL A 330 7.18 9.98 -10.35
N VAL A 331 6.92 9.08 -9.40
CA VAL A 331 6.55 7.68 -9.70
C VAL A 331 5.33 7.61 -10.61
N LEU A 332 4.34 8.48 -10.42
CA LEU A 332 3.17 8.53 -11.28
C LEU A 332 3.49 8.91 -12.73
N CYS A 333 4.61 9.61 -13.00
CA CYS A 333 5.01 9.94 -14.38
C CYS A 333 5.33 8.70 -15.25
N PHE A 334 5.62 7.57 -14.61
CA PHE A 334 5.76 6.27 -15.25
C PHE A 334 4.76 5.25 -14.68
N GLY A 335 3.70 5.72 -14.09
CA GLY A 335 2.57 4.89 -13.65
C GLY A 335 1.97 4.10 -14.82
N MET A 336 1.22 3.05 -14.50
CA MET A 336 0.65 2.10 -15.48
C MET A 336 1.69 1.35 -16.34
N ASN A 337 2.98 1.39 -15.96
CA ASN A 337 4.00 0.62 -16.67
C ASN A 337 3.71 -0.89 -16.59
N TRP A 338 3.32 -1.40 -15.41
CA TRP A 338 3.01 -2.81 -15.20
C TRP A 338 1.92 -3.30 -16.15
N GLU A 339 0.85 -2.52 -16.30
CA GLU A 339 -0.28 -2.82 -17.16
C GLU A 339 0.17 -2.94 -18.63
N LEU A 340 1.03 -2.02 -19.10
CA LEU A 340 1.56 -2.05 -20.48
C LEU A 340 2.44 -3.27 -20.71
N PHE A 341 3.39 -3.54 -19.81
CA PHE A 341 4.29 -4.68 -19.95
C PHE A 341 3.55 -6.03 -19.93
N VAL A 342 2.49 -6.16 -19.11
CA VAL A 342 1.65 -7.35 -19.06
C VAL A 342 0.87 -7.54 -20.36
N ILE A 343 0.24 -6.47 -20.89
CA ILE A 343 -0.56 -6.52 -22.12
C ILE A 343 0.33 -6.82 -23.34
N ARG A 344 1.55 -6.30 -23.36
CA ARG A 344 2.53 -6.55 -24.43
C ARG A 344 3.30 -7.86 -24.25
N HIS A 345 3.02 -8.67 -23.22
CA HIS A 345 3.71 -9.93 -22.91
C HIS A 345 5.21 -9.77 -22.63
N GLU A 346 5.65 -8.60 -22.16
CA GLU A 346 7.07 -8.31 -21.85
C GLU A 346 7.37 -8.37 -20.33
N THR A 347 6.71 -9.26 -19.60
CA THR A 347 6.83 -9.37 -18.13
C THR A 347 8.26 -9.66 -17.65
N ALA A 348 9.04 -10.44 -18.42
CA ALA A 348 10.46 -10.71 -18.10
C ALA A 348 11.33 -9.43 -18.14
N ARG A 349 11.00 -8.48 -19.02
CA ARG A 349 11.66 -7.18 -19.11
C ARG A 349 11.25 -6.28 -17.95
N GLN A 350 9.95 -6.30 -17.60
CA GLN A 350 9.42 -5.61 -16.41
C GLN A 350 10.18 -6.03 -15.14
N VAL A 351 10.35 -7.34 -14.91
CA VAL A 351 11.07 -7.86 -13.75
C VAL A 351 12.52 -7.34 -13.69
N ARG A 352 13.20 -7.30 -14.84
CA ARG A 352 14.58 -6.75 -14.89
C ARG A 352 14.63 -5.27 -14.57
N PHE A 353 13.70 -4.47 -15.10
CA PHE A 353 13.62 -3.04 -14.84
C PHE A 353 13.32 -2.78 -13.37
N GLU A 354 12.37 -3.54 -12.80
CA GLU A 354 12.03 -3.41 -11.38
C GLU A 354 13.20 -3.80 -10.48
N ALA A 355 13.97 -4.82 -10.84
CA ALA A 355 15.18 -5.22 -10.11
C ALA A 355 16.23 -4.09 -10.10
N VAL A 356 16.51 -3.51 -11.26
CA VAL A 356 17.48 -2.41 -11.37
C VAL A 356 16.99 -1.19 -10.59
N ARG A 357 15.70 -0.83 -10.72
CA ARG A 357 15.11 0.28 -9.97
C ARG A 357 15.17 0.04 -8.46
N ALA A 358 14.89 -1.18 -8.01
CA ALA A 358 14.96 -1.55 -6.60
C ALA A 358 16.39 -1.44 -6.03
N ILE A 359 17.39 -1.89 -6.78
CA ILE A 359 18.80 -1.77 -6.38
C ILE A 359 19.19 -0.29 -6.27
N VAL A 360 18.90 0.52 -7.29
CA VAL A 360 19.16 1.96 -7.27
C VAL A 360 18.44 2.62 -6.09
N GLY A 361 17.18 2.22 -5.84
CA GLY A 361 16.37 2.73 -4.73
C GLY A 361 16.98 2.41 -3.36
N VAL A 362 17.49 1.20 -3.14
CA VAL A 362 18.19 0.85 -1.90
C VAL A 362 19.47 1.64 -1.75
N LEU A 363 20.27 1.77 -2.82
CA LEU A 363 21.54 2.49 -2.78
C LEU A 363 21.35 3.99 -2.51
N THR A 364 20.43 4.66 -3.22
CA THR A 364 20.17 6.09 -3.03
C THR A 364 19.56 6.38 -1.67
N PHE A 365 18.69 5.50 -1.17
CA PHE A 365 18.09 5.59 0.15
C PHE A 365 19.15 5.38 1.26
N ALA A 366 19.97 4.33 1.15
CA ALA A 366 21.02 4.03 2.10
C ALA A 366 22.08 5.17 2.13
N PHE A 367 22.45 5.73 0.98
CA PHE A 367 23.31 6.91 0.91
C PHE A 367 22.67 8.11 1.63
N GLY A 368 21.38 8.35 1.46
CA GLY A 368 20.66 9.39 2.18
C GLY A 368 20.64 9.16 3.70
N CYS A 369 20.56 7.91 4.16
CA CYS A 369 20.60 7.57 5.58
C CYS A 369 21.95 7.94 6.27
N LEU A 370 23.04 8.16 5.53
CA LEU A 370 24.30 8.65 6.09
C LEU A 370 24.20 10.09 6.62
N PHE A 371 23.19 10.85 6.19
CA PHE A 371 23.06 12.27 6.53
C PHE A 371 21.84 12.56 7.41
N SER A 372 20.64 12.15 6.99
CA SER A 372 19.41 12.43 7.71
C SER A 372 18.20 11.66 7.14
N ILE A 373 17.07 11.66 7.90
CA ILE A 373 15.79 11.13 7.43
C ILE A 373 15.30 11.86 6.16
N ALA A 374 15.49 13.17 6.12
CA ALA A 374 15.13 13.99 4.95
C ALA A 374 15.99 13.62 3.73
N ALA A 375 17.30 13.43 3.91
CA ALA A 375 18.19 12.99 2.83
C ALA A 375 17.83 11.58 2.34
N ALA A 376 17.43 10.66 3.23
CA ALA A 376 16.89 9.35 2.84
C ALA A 376 15.62 9.48 1.99
N ALA A 377 14.71 10.39 2.35
CA ALA A 377 13.52 10.69 1.55
C ALA A 377 13.85 11.32 0.19
N VAL A 378 14.90 12.15 0.09
CA VAL A 378 15.43 12.66 -1.20
C VAL A 378 15.96 11.50 -2.04
N GLY A 379 16.58 10.48 -1.42
CA GLY A 379 16.97 9.23 -2.11
C GLY A 379 15.80 8.55 -2.84
N ARG A 380 14.58 8.64 -2.29
CA ARG A 380 13.37 8.16 -2.98
C ARG A 380 12.99 9.01 -4.20
N ILE A 381 13.26 10.32 -4.16
CA ILE A 381 13.08 11.18 -5.35
C ILE A 381 14.08 10.79 -6.44
N ALA A 382 15.33 10.53 -6.07
CA ALA A 382 16.36 10.07 -7.00
C ALA A 382 16.00 8.70 -7.64
N GLU A 383 15.51 7.74 -6.84
CA GLU A 383 14.98 6.47 -7.33
C GLU A 383 13.83 6.69 -8.33
N ALA A 384 12.89 7.57 -8.00
CA ALA A 384 11.74 7.87 -8.85
C ALA A 384 12.17 8.54 -10.17
N ALA A 385 13.12 9.48 -10.13
CA ALA A 385 13.69 10.11 -11.31
C ALA A 385 14.42 9.10 -12.20
N PHE A 386 15.21 8.21 -11.61
CA PHE A 386 15.83 7.10 -12.33
C PHE A 386 14.78 6.18 -12.97
N GLY A 387 13.74 5.81 -12.22
CA GLY A 387 12.60 5.02 -12.73
C GLY A 387 11.93 5.69 -13.92
N PHE A 388 11.70 7.01 -13.85
CA PHE A 388 11.15 7.77 -14.96
C PHE A 388 12.05 7.68 -16.20
N ALA A 389 13.35 7.90 -16.06
CA ALA A 389 14.29 7.80 -17.17
C ALA A 389 14.35 6.39 -17.77
N LEU A 390 14.22 5.35 -16.92
CA LEU A 390 14.26 3.95 -17.35
C LEU A 390 12.98 3.53 -18.09
N TYR A 391 11.79 3.87 -17.54
CA TYR A 391 10.52 3.38 -18.06
C TYR A 391 9.95 4.22 -19.21
N GLN A 392 10.13 5.55 -19.18
CA GLN A 392 9.48 6.48 -20.11
C GLN A 392 9.70 6.16 -21.60
N PRO A 393 10.93 5.86 -22.09
CA PRO A 393 11.13 5.54 -23.50
C PRO A 393 10.36 4.29 -23.94
N HIS A 394 10.32 3.28 -23.06
CA HIS A 394 9.67 2.00 -23.33
C HIS A 394 8.15 2.12 -23.29
N MET A 395 7.62 2.90 -22.34
CA MET A 395 6.19 3.20 -22.27
C MET A 395 5.72 3.96 -23.51
N SER A 396 6.50 4.94 -23.98
CA SER A 396 6.22 5.64 -25.22
C SER A 396 6.11 4.70 -26.42
N GLN A 397 7.04 3.76 -26.54
CA GLN A 397 7.05 2.76 -27.60
C GLN A 397 5.88 1.79 -27.49
N MET A 398 5.61 1.23 -26.30
CA MET A 398 4.54 0.25 -26.06
C MET A 398 3.14 0.84 -26.24
N ALA A 399 2.94 2.09 -25.81
CA ALA A 399 1.69 2.81 -25.95
C ALA A 399 1.55 3.50 -27.30
N GLU A 400 2.55 3.41 -28.20
CA GLU A 400 2.55 3.99 -29.56
C GLU A 400 2.26 5.51 -29.54
N THR A 401 2.86 6.21 -28.53
CA THR A 401 2.62 7.63 -28.35
C THR A 401 3.41 8.48 -29.33
N ARG A 402 2.84 9.63 -29.72
CA ARG A 402 3.52 10.61 -30.55
C ARG A 402 4.46 11.48 -29.70
N PRO A 403 5.54 12.02 -30.30
CA PRO A 403 6.40 12.97 -29.61
C PRO A 403 5.59 14.14 -29.03
N GLY A 404 5.84 14.48 -27.76
CA GLY A 404 5.20 15.60 -27.08
C GLY A 404 3.85 15.28 -26.40
N GLU A 405 3.21 14.13 -26.63
CA GLU A 405 1.93 13.81 -25.96
C GLU A 405 2.08 13.69 -24.45
N PHE A 406 3.12 13.00 -23.97
CA PHE A 406 3.41 12.93 -22.53
C PHE A 406 3.72 14.33 -21.97
N LEU A 407 4.52 15.13 -22.66
CA LEU A 407 4.84 16.48 -22.22
C LEU A 407 3.57 17.33 -22.09
N ARG A 408 2.66 17.24 -23.07
CA ARG A 408 1.37 17.93 -22.99
C ARG A 408 0.55 17.49 -21.78
N ILE A 409 0.46 16.18 -21.51
CA ILE A 409 -0.25 15.64 -20.34
C ILE A 409 0.39 16.16 -19.06
N PHE A 410 1.73 16.14 -18.95
CA PHE A 410 2.44 16.66 -17.79
C PHE A 410 2.19 18.15 -17.58
N MET A 411 2.24 18.96 -18.64
CA MET A 411 1.98 20.41 -18.55
C MET A 411 0.54 20.72 -18.16
N ASN A 412 -0.44 20.02 -18.73
CA ASN A 412 -1.86 20.17 -18.36
C ASN A 412 -2.08 19.79 -16.88
N SER A 413 -1.52 18.65 -16.47
CA SER A 413 -1.65 18.18 -15.08
C SER A 413 -0.89 19.07 -14.10
N ALA A 414 0.26 19.64 -14.48
CA ALA A 414 0.99 20.61 -13.67
C ALA A 414 0.18 21.91 -13.49
N GLY A 415 -0.48 22.40 -14.54
CA GLY A 415 -1.38 23.55 -14.46
C GLY A 415 -2.55 23.30 -13.51
N LEU A 416 -3.20 22.13 -13.60
CA LEU A 416 -4.25 21.71 -12.67
C LEU A 416 -3.75 21.61 -11.22
N THR A 417 -2.57 21.04 -11.02
CA THR A 417 -1.94 20.89 -9.72
C THR A 417 -1.60 22.24 -9.11
N SER A 418 -1.01 23.14 -9.91
CA SER A 418 -0.69 24.50 -9.46
C SER A 418 -1.95 25.24 -9.01
N ALA A 419 -3.03 25.19 -9.79
CA ALA A 419 -4.30 25.83 -9.42
C ALA A 419 -4.88 25.26 -8.11
N ALA A 420 -4.82 23.95 -7.92
CA ALA A 420 -5.33 23.27 -6.74
C ALA A 420 -4.53 23.60 -5.47
N VAL A 421 -3.20 23.67 -5.61
CA VAL A 421 -2.27 23.76 -4.47
C VAL A 421 -1.96 25.19 -4.10
N LEU A 422 -2.07 26.14 -5.03
CA LEU A 422 -1.73 27.56 -4.82
C LEU A 422 -2.37 28.17 -3.57
N PRO A 423 -3.67 28.01 -3.27
CA PRO A 423 -4.25 28.59 -2.05
C PRO A 423 -3.60 28.04 -0.76
N SER A 424 -3.32 26.74 -0.71
CA SER A 424 -2.64 26.10 0.42
C SER A 424 -1.19 26.57 0.55
N LEU A 425 -0.48 26.74 -0.56
CA LEU A 425 0.88 27.26 -0.59
C LEU A 425 0.95 28.72 -0.09
N VAL A 426 0.05 29.57 -0.59
CA VAL A 426 -0.06 30.98 -0.14
C VAL A 426 -0.37 31.04 1.35
N LEU A 427 -1.30 30.22 1.83
CA LEU A 427 -1.62 30.13 3.26
C LEU A 427 -0.37 29.75 4.09
N MET A 428 0.38 28.72 3.66
CA MET A 428 1.56 28.26 4.39
C MET A 428 2.68 29.29 4.38
N ILE A 429 2.88 30.01 3.29
CA ILE A 429 3.83 31.14 3.23
C ILE A 429 3.39 32.26 4.17
N ALA A 430 2.11 32.65 4.13
CA ALA A 430 1.56 33.72 4.97
C ALA A 430 1.62 33.40 6.48
N THR A 431 1.53 32.10 6.84
CA THR A 431 1.63 31.64 8.24
C THR A 431 3.05 31.23 8.66
N GLY A 432 4.07 31.50 7.83
CA GLY A 432 5.47 31.15 8.10
C GLY A 432 5.69 29.65 8.28
N TRP A 433 4.98 28.82 7.51
CA TRP A 433 5.02 27.34 7.57
C TRP A 433 4.68 26.78 8.95
N SER A 434 3.85 27.49 9.72
CA SER A 434 3.46 27.06 11.06
C SER A 434 2.66 25.73 11.01
N PRO A 435 3.10 24.68 11.72
CA PRO A 435 2.34 23.44 11.83
C PRO A 435 1.02 23.62 12.62
N ARG A 436 0.93 24.69 13.42
CA ARG A 436 -0.26 25.02 14.23
C ARG A 436 -1.26 25.92 13.50
N THR A 437 -1.14 26.04 12.17
CA THR A 437 -2.12 26.79 11.35
C THR A 437 -3.53 26.27 11.61
N SER A 438 -4.49 27.21 11.77
CA SER A 438 -5.88 26.88 12.10
C SER A 438 -6.49 25.89 11.09
N PRO A 439 -7.13 24.80 11.56
CA PRO A 439 -7.78 23.82 10.68
C PRO A 439 -8.86 24.44 9.77
N SER A 440 -9.53 25.50 10.22
CA SER A 440 -10.53 26.23 9.42
C SER A 440 -9.91 26.94 8.22
N LEU A 441 -8.75 27.57 8.40
CA LEU A 441 -8.00 28.21 7.30
C LEU A 441 -7.49 27.17 6.31
N ILE A 442 -6.98 26.03 6.79
CA ILE A 442 -6.54 24.93 5.95
C ILE A 442 -7.72 24.39 5.14
N ALA A 443 -8.87 24.13 5.78
CA ALA A 443 -10.08 23.69 5.09
C ALA A 443 -10.55 24.70 4.04
N GLY A 444 -10.52 26.00 4.37
CA GLY A 444 -10.83 27.07 3.42
C GLY A 444 -9.89 27.07 2.21
N ALA A 445 -8.58 26.94 2.43
CA ALA A 445 -7.58 26.89 1.37
C ALA A 445 -7.77 25.64 0.47
N ILE A 446 -8.05 24.47 1.06
CA ILE A 446 -8.34 23.24 0.31
C ILE A 446 -9.62 23.41 -0.52
N LEU A 447 -10.71 23.94 0.05
CA LEU A 447 -11.95 24.17 -0.67
C LEU A 447 -11.76 25.15 -1.84
N LEU A 448 -11.03 26.24 -1.63
CA LEU A 448 -10.69 27.18 -2.71
C LEU A 448 -9.84 26.51 -3.78
N GLY A 449 -8.86 25.66 -3.38
CA GLY A 449 -8.06 24.86 -4.30
C GLY A 449 -8.91 23.92 -5.15
N ILE A 450 -9.90 23.25 -4.56
CA ILE A 450 -10.85 22.38 -5.29
C ILE A 450 -11.67 23.20 -6.29
N VAL A 451 -12.13 24.38 -5.92
CA VAL A 451 -12.89 25.26 -6.83
C VAL A 451 -12.02 25.70 -8.01
N LEU A 452 -10.78 26.13 -7.77
CA LEU A 452 -9.84 26.50 -8.82
C LEU A 452 -9.49 25.31 -9.73
N TRP A 453 -9.26 24.13 -9.14
CA TRP A 453 -9.04 22.91 -9.89
C TRP A 453 -10.21 22.56 -10.81
N LEU A 454 -11.45 22.64 -10.32
CA LEU A 454 -12.66 22.44 -11.13
C LEU A 454 -12.79 23.49 -12.24
N ALA A 455 -12.44 24.74 -11.98
CA ALA A 455 -12.44 25.81 -12.97
C ALA A 455 -11.43 25.54 -14.11
N VAL A 456 -10.20 25.13 -13.75
CA VAL A 456 -9.16 24.79 -14.75
C VAL A 456 -9.53 23.53 -15.53
N LEU A 457 -10.12 22.49 -14.88
CA LEU A 457 -10.66 21.32 -15.57
C LEU A 457 -11.71 21.71 -16.61
N ALA A 458 -12.58 22.70 -16.28
CA ALA A 458 -13.60 23.18 -17.20
C ALA A 458 -13.00 23.97 -18.37
N LEU A 459 -12.00 24.82 -18.10
CA LEU A 459 -11.30 25.62 -19.13
C LEU A 459 -10.53 24.72 -20.10
N GLN A 460 -9.84 23.69 -19.60
CA GLN A 460 -9.08 22.73 -20.42
C GLN A 460 -9.97 21.70 -21.12
N ARG A 461 -11.30 21.69 -20.86
CA ARG A 461 -12.23 20.64 -21.32
C ARG A 461 -11.73 19.23 -21.03
N HIS A 462 -11.13 19.05 -19.86
CA HIS A 462 -10.43 17.84 -19.47
C HIS A 462 -11.37 16.61 -19.41
N PRO A 463 -10.95 15.40 -19.86
CA PRO A 463 -11.79 14.19 -19.87
C PRO A 463 -12.41 13.86 -18.50
N LEU A 464 -11.67 14.09 -17.42
CA LEU A 464 -12.12 13.88 -16.04
C LEU A 464 -13.39 14.67 -15.70
N LEU A 465 -13.64 15.83 -16.32
CA LEU A 465 -14.85 16.63 -16.08
C LEU A 465 -16.13 15.89 -16.47
N ALA A 466 -16.08 15.08 -17.52
CA ALA A 466 -17.22 14.27 -17.95
C ALA A 466 -17.56 13.21 -16.89
N GLU A 467 -16.55 12.55 -16.33
CA GLU A 467 -16.72 11.55 -15.27
C GLU A 467 -17.21 12.18 -13.95
N VAL A 468 -16.64 13.34 -13.55
CA VAL A 468 -17.11 14.08 -12.36
C VAL A 468 -18.58 14.48 -12.52
N ARG A 469 -18.97 14.98 -13.69
CA ARG A 469 -20.38 15.31 -13.98
C ARG A 469 -21.29 14.08 -13.97
N ALA A 470 -20.82 12.93 -14.46
CA ALA A 470 -21.57 11.67 -14.44
C ALA A 470 -21.80 11.18 -13.01
N VAL A 471 -20.80 11.25 -12.16
CA VAL A 471 -20.91 10.91 -10.73
C VAL A 471 -21.87 11.88 -10.01
N ALA A 472 -21.72 13.19 -10.23
CA ALA A 472 -22.62 14.20 -9.66
C ALA A 472 -24.08 14.01 -10.08
N ARG A 473 -24.34 13.62 -11.34
CA ARG A 473 -25.70 13.28 -11.80
C ARG A 473 -26.25 12.02 -11.13
N LYS A 474 -25.40 11.01 -10.87
CA LYS A 474 -25.82 9.78 -10.18
C LYS A 474 -26.11 10.03 -8.69
N ALA A 475 -25.42 10.97 -8.05
CA ALA A 475 -25.61 11.34 -6.65
C ALA A 475 -26.88 12.17 -6.39
N ARG A 476 -27.48 12.78 -7.45
CA ARG A 476 -28.75 13.53 -7.29
C ARG A 476 -29.89 12.59 -6.89
N PRO A 477 -30.74 12.95 -5.89
CA PRO A 477 -31.88 12.16 -5.47
C PRO A 477 -32.83 11.86 -6.64
N ARG A 478 -33.43 10.66 -6.66
CA ARG A 478 -34.35 10.20 -7.71
C ARG A 478 -35.43 11.21 -8.09
N ARG A 479 -35.95 11.99 -7.10
CA ARG A 479 -36.98 13.03 -7.32
C ARG A 479 -36.50 14.18 -8.23
N MET A 480 -35.20 14.57 -8.15
CA MET A 480 -34.65 15.60 -9.05
C MET A 480 -34.31 15.08 -10.45
N ARG A 481 -34.15 13.75 -10.63
CA ARG A 481 -33.92 13.16 -11.95
C ARG A 481 -35.19 13.11 -12.80
N GLN A 482 -36.36 12.93 -12.19
CA GLN A 482 -37.65 12.93 -12.88
C GLN A 482 -38.02 14.35 -13.34
N ALA A 483 -37.85 15.36 -12.50
CA ALA A 483 -38.11 16.76 -12.86
C ALA A 483 -37.19 17.35 -13.94
N ALA A 484 -36.00 16.76 -14.17
CA ALA A 484 -35.05 17.17 -15.21
C ALA A 484 -35.25 16.42 -16.55
N ALA A 485 -36.02 15.32 -16.56
CA ALA A 485 -36.40 14.58 -17.75
C ALA A 485 -37.73 15.06 -18.37
N GLU A 486 -38.48 15.84 -17.60
CA GLU A 486 -39.76 16.46 -18.03
C GLU A 486 -39.60 17.90 -18.53
N ARG A 487 -38.39 18.40 -18.59
CA ARG A 487 -37.99 19.69 -19.21
C ARG A 487 -37.08 19.44 -20.42
#